data_cd797a83fd350fab2753d32c61e71091
#
_entry.id   cd797a83fd350fab2753d32c61e71091
#
_cell.length_a   1.000
_cell.length_b   1.000
_cell.length_c   1.000
_cell.angle_alpha   90.00
_cell.angle_beta   90.00
_cell.angle_gamma   90.00
#
_symmetry.space_group_name_H-M   'P 1'
#
loop_
_entity.id
_entity.type
_entity.pdbx_description
1 polymer ?
#
loop_
_entity_poly.entity_id
_entity_poly.type
_entity_poly.pdbx_seq_one_letter_code
_entity_poly.pdbx_strand_id
1 'polypeptide(L)'
;GESVPDFTERIQYKSSIYFISLLDKFILYIENNYFKASDIQLNNHIIIPAEFIDEQFRRFNRYPMRQRFETMTDYILEMMKVQYGFNITTAERNRLKKEIKKMFTGNNDLQVYKDFFSWIGKPELFKLRKNRMLEYTDLAPLAYLHIALEGYNNQSHVKHLLIDEMQDYSPIQYKVIQKLYACRKTILGDENQSVNPYGSSTAEMIKKTVVTGEVMKLCKSY
;
A
#
# COMPACT_ATOMS: atom_id res chain seq x y z
N GLY A 1 20.05 26.92 -7.94
CA GLY A 1 18.85 26.11 -7.91
C GLY A 1 19.22 24.69 -8.32
N GLU A 2 18.86 23.69 -7.51
CA GLU A 2 19.04 22.30 -7.89
C GLU A 2 18.26 22.04 -9.18
N SER A 3 18.94 21.42 -10.15
CA SER A 3 18.28 20.98 -11.38
C SER A 3 17.26 19.91 -11.02
N VAL A 4 16.03 20.13 -11.41
CA VAL A 4 15.00 19.09 -11.26
C VAL A 4 15.43 17.88 -12.08
N PRO A 5 15.46 16.64 -11.50
CA PRO A 5 15.81 15.45 -12.24
C PRO A 5 14.98 15.36 -13.53
N ASP A 6 15.62 15.00 -14.59
CA ASP A 6 14.92 14.83 -15.86
C ASP A 6 13.94 13.64 -15.80
N PHE A 7 13.16 13.47 -16.83
CA PHE A 7 12.15 12.39 -16.88
C PHE A 7 12.79 11.01 -16.79
N THR A 8 13.95 10.82 -17.40
CA THR A 8 14.70 9.56 -17.44
C THR A 8 15.18 9.16 -16.03
N GLU A 9 15.75 10.10 -15.29
CA GLU A 9 16.22 9.86 -13.93
C GLU A 9 15.05 9.49 -13.00
N ARG A 10 13.91 10.17 -13.14
CA ARG A 10 12.71 9.82 -12.35
C ARG A 10 12.19 8.42 -12.65
N ILE A 11 12.18 7.99 -13.93
CA ILE A 11 11.78 6.64 -14.32
C ILE A 11 12.74 5.61 -13.69
N GLN A 12 14.04 5.80 -13.86
CA GLN A 12 15.05 4.89 -13.33
C GLN A 12 14.93 4.75 -11.81
N TYR A 13 14.77 5.87 -11.08
CA TYR A 13 14.65 5.86 -9.65
C TYR A 13 13.38 5.12 -9.19
N LYS A 14 12.21 5.46 -9.75
CA LYS A 14 10.91 4.88 -9.39
C LYS A 14 10.77 3.40 -9.81
N SER A 15 11.57 2.94 -10.77
CA SER A 15 11.58 1.53 -11.23
C SER A 15 12.57 0.66 -10.44
N SER A 16 13.35 1.23 -9.54
CA SER A 16 14.39 0.50 -8.82
C SER A 16 13.83 -0.35 -7.67
N ILE A 17 14.50 -1.47 -7.35
CA ILE A 17 14.21 -2.28 -6.15
C ILE A 17 14.43 -1.44 -4.88
N TYR A 18 15.38 -0.51 -4.91
CA TYR A 18 15.63 0.41 -3.80
C TYR A 18 14.41 1.29 -3.51
N PHE A 19 13.74 1.80 -4.53
CA PHE A 19 12.51 2.57 -4.38
C PHE A 19 11.40 1.76 -3.68
N ILE A 20 11.25 0.47 -4.02
CA ILE A 20 10.29 -0.42 -3.35
C ILE A 20 10.63 -0.56 -1.87
N SER A 21 11.92 -0.74 -1.54
CA SER A 21 12.35 -0.86 -0.14
C SER A 21 12.08 0.40 0.67
N LEU A 22 12.14 1.58 0.05
CA LEU A 22 11.78 2.84 0.69
C LEU A 22 10.26 2.95 0.90
N LEU A 23 9.45 2.51 -0.07
CA LEU A 23 7.99 2.45 0.10
C LEU A 23 7.59 1.51 1.24
N ASP A 24 8.22 0.34 1.35
CA ASP A 24 7.97 -0.60 2.45
C ASP A 24 8.30 0.04 3.81
N LYS A 25 9.42 0.74 3.92
CA LYS A 25 9.80 1.48 5.13
C LYS A 25 8.82 2.61 5.43
N PHE A 26 8.35 3.31 4.41
CA PHE A 26 7.39 4.38 4.58
C PHE A 26 6.01 3.85 5.03
N ILE A 27 5.56 2.70 4.54
CA ILE A 27 4.33 2.05 5.00
C ILE A 27 4.43 1.75 6.51
N LEU A 28 5.58 1.23 6.97
CA LEU A 28 5.82 1.03 8.40
C LEU A 28 5.86 2.36 9.19
N TYR A 29 6.41 3.42 8.59
CA TYR A 29 6.38 4.75 9.17
C TYR A 29 4.97 5.29 9.32
N ILE A 30 4.11 5.14 8.30
CA ILE A 30 2.69 5.51 8.36
C ILE A 30 1.99 4.77 9.50
N GLU A 31 2.19 3.45 9.60
CA GLU A 31 1.57 2.60 10.63
C GLU A 31 1.89 3.09 12.05
N ASN A 32 3.10 3.58 12.26
CA ASN A 32 3.56 4.03 13.58
C ASN A 32 3.29 5.51 13.86
N ASN A 33 3.06 6.33 12.82
CA ASN A 33 3.04 7.80 12.99
C ASN A 33 1.76 8.49 12.54
N TYR A 34 0.94 7.87 11.68
CA TYR A 34 -0.23 8.52 11.11
C TYR A 34 -1.51 8.31 11.92
N PHE A 35 -1.52 7.33 12.82
CA PHE A 35 -2.61 7.15 13.78
C PHE A 35 -2.25 7.82 15.10
N LYS A 36 -3.06 8.77 15.54
CA LYS A 36 -2.90 9.51 16.80
C LYS A 36 -4.16 9.32 17.62
N ALA A 37 -4.14 8.32 18.50
CA ALA A 37 -5.25 8.03 19.38
C ALA A 37 -5.50 9.20 20.32
N SER A 38 -6.77 9.46 20.61
CA SER A 38 -7.26 10.40 21.59
C SER A 38 -8.46 9.81 22.31
N ASP A 39 -8.76 10.31 23.51
CA ASP A 39 -9.93 9.88 24.26
C ASP A 39 -11.22 10.12 23.49
N ILE A 40 -12.14 9.17 23.52
CA ILE A 40 -13.47 9.33 22.95
C ILE A 40 -14.50 9.27 24.07
N GLN A 41 -15.30 10.33 24.19
CA GLN A 41 -16.48 10.31 25.04
C GLN A 41 -17.67 9.73 24.27
N LEU A 42 -18.10 8.54 24.65
CA LEU A 42 -19.22 7.85 23.99
C LEU A 42 -20.57 8.43 24.44
N ASN A 43 -20.75 8.58 25.75
CA ASN A 43 -21.90 9.17 26.42
C ASN A 43 -21.41 10.06 27.56
N ASN A 44 -22.31 10.75 28.26
CA ASN A 44 -21.92 11.67 29.35
C ASN A 44 -21.11 10.99 30.49
N HIS A 45 -21.01 9.66 30.50
CA HIS A 45 -20.39 8.90 31.58
C HIS A 45 -19.33 7.88 31.14
N ILE A 46 -19.10 7.69 29.81
CA ILE A 46 -18.14 6.70 29.33
C ILE A 46 -17.08 7.38 28.49
N ILE A 47 -15.84 7.23 28.94
CA ILE A 47 -14.64 7.65 28.22
C ILE A 47 -13.91 6.38 27.77
N ILE A 48 -13.59 6.29 26.49
CA ILE A 48 -12.72 5.27 25.91
C ILE A 48 -11.33 5.89 25.87
N PRO A 49 -10.35 5.40 26.66
CA PRO A 49 -9.04 5.99 26.75
C PRO A 49 -8.24 5.85 25.44
N ALA A 50 -7.41 6.84 25.15
CA ALA A 50 -6.52 6.85 23.99
C ALA A 50 -5.61 5.64 23.93
N GLU A 51 -5.05 5.21 25.08
CA GLU A 51 -4.18 4.04 25.18
C GLU A 51 -4.88 2.76 24.71
N PHE A 52 -6.16 2.58 25.12
CA PHE A 52 -6.95 1.43 24.70
C PHE A 52 -7.22 1.46 23.18
N ILE A 53 -7.51 2.63 22.61
CA ILE A 53 -7.74 2.81 21.19
C ILE A 53 -6.45 2.52 20.40
N ASP A 54 -5.30 3.01 20.85
CA ASP A 54 -3.99 2.73 20.23
C ASP A 54 -3.64 1.25 20.28
N GLU A 55 -3.89 0.60 21.42
CA GLU A 55 -3.71 -0.85 21.59
C GLU A 55 -4.54 -1.63 20.56
N GLN A 56 -5.82 -1.25 20.36
CA GLN A 56 -6.66 -1.93 19.39
C GLN A 56 -6.16 -1.69 17.95
N PHE A 57 -5.69 -0.50 17.61
CA PHE A 57 -5.12 -0.23 16.29
C PHE A 57 -3.92 -1.13 15.99
N ARG A 58 -3.05 -1.36 16.98
CA ARG A 58 -1.90 -2.27 16.87
C ARG A 58 -2.32 -3.74 16.85
N ARG A 59 -3.30 -4.12 17.65
CA ARG A 59 -3.83 -5.49 17.72
C ARG A 59 -4.36 -5.97 16.38
N PHE A 60 -5.01 -5.09 15.63
CA PHE A 60 -5.59 -5.41 14.32
C PHE A 60 -4.62 -5.21 13.15
N ASN A 61 -3.31 -5.28 13.38
CA ASN A 61 -2.27 -5.07 12.36
C ASN A 61 -2.31 -6.04 11.16
N ARG A 62 -3.06 -7.14 11.24
CA ARG A 62 -3.30 -8.06 10.12
C ARG A 62 -4.18 -7.46 9.03
N TYR A 63 -4.96 -6.46 9.38
CA TYR A 63 -5.82 -5.75 8.43
C TYR A 63 -5.10 -4.54 7.85
N PRO A 64 -5.40 -4.17 6.61
CA PRO A 64 -5.00 -2.89 6.04
C PRO A 64 -5.41 -1.73 6.96
N MET A 65 -4.61 -0.67 7.01
CA MET A 65 -4.73 0.35 8.06
C MET A 65 -6.14 0.94 8.18
N ARG A 66 -6.79 1.27 7.07
CA ARG A 66 -8.14 1.87 7.08
C ARG A 66 -9.25 0.86 7.35
N GLN A 67 -9.03 -0.41 7.07
CA GLN A 67 -9.98 -1.49 7.43
C GLN A 67 -10.00 -1.76 8.94
N ARG A 68 -8.90 -1.45 9.64
CA ARG A 68 -8.83 -1.58 11.11
C ARG A 68 -9.91 -0.77 11.80
N PHE A 69 -10.29 0.41 11.25
CA PHE A 69 -11.27 1.30 11.87
C PHE A 69 -12.64 0.67 12.04
N GLU A 70 -13.08 -0.12 11.06
CA GLU A 70 -14.33 -0.90 11.17
C GLU A 70 -14.22 -1.95 12.27
N THR A 71 -13.20 -2.80 12.19
CA THR A 71 -12.96 -3.90 13.12
C THR A 71 -12.76 -3.41 14.55
N MET A 72 -12.01 -2.31 14.73
CA MET A 72 -11.84 -1.67 16.04
C MET A 72 -13.15 -1.15 16.58
N THR A 73 -13.94 -0.47 15.75
CA THR A 73 -15.24 0.06 16.16
C THR A 73 -16.12 -1.05 16.70
N ASP A 74 -16.28 -2.15 15.94
CA ASP A 74 -17.14 -3.26 16.34
C ASP A 74 -16.63 -3.95 17.61
N TYR A 75 -15.31 -4.14 17.73
CA TYR A 75 -14.69 -4.72 18.93
C TYR A 75 -14.89 -3.82 20.17
N ILE A 76 -14.64 -2.52 20.05
CA ILE A 76 -14.82 -1.57 21.17
C ILE A 76 -16.26 -1.56 21.63
N LEU A 77 -17.21 -1.54 20.70
CA LEU A 77 -18.63 -1.54 21.05
C LEU A 77 -19.09 -2.84 21.73
N GLU A 78 -18.58 -3.99 21.26
CA GLU A 78 -18.89 -5.27 21.92
C GLU A 78 -18.31 -5.31 23.34
N MET A 79 -17.09 -4.83 23.54
CA MET A 79 -16.51 -4.71 24.88
C MET A 79 -17.32 -3.80 25.79
N MET A 80 -17.76 -2.64 25.28
CA MET A 80 -18.59 -1.70 26.04
C MET A 80 -19.96 -2.30 26.41
N LYS A 81 -20.57 -3.06 25.48
CA LYS A 81 -21.83 -3.77 25.74
C LYS A 81 -21.67 -4.79 26.85
N VAL A 82 -20.61 -5.59 26.84
CA VAL A 82 -20.34 -6.60 27.87
C VAL A 82 -20.05 -5.93 29.20
N GLN A 83 -19.27 -4.85 29.23
CA GLN A 83 -18.84 -4.21 30.48
C GLN A 83 -19.93 -3.36 31.13
N TYR A 84 -20.75 -2.68 30.34
CA TYR A 84 -21.71 -1.68 30.83
C TYR A 84 -23.18 -2.00 30.54
N GLY A 85 -23.46 -3.10 29.83
CA GLY A 85 -24.85 -3.53 29.55
C GLY A 85 -25.60 -2.65 28.54
N PHE A 86 -24.87 -1.85 27.70
CA PHE A 86 -25.52 -0.93 26.79
C PHE A 86 -26.05 -1.59 25.52
N ASN A 87 -27.24 -1.17 25.10
CA ASN A 87 -27.72 -1.38 23.75
C ASN A 87 -27.21 -0.23 22.89
N ILE A 88 -26.28 -0.56 22.00
CA ILE A 88 -25.62 0.40 21.14
C ILE A 88 -26.47 0.62 19.88
N THR A 89 -26.78 1.87 19.61
CA THR A 89 -27.50 2.28 18.42
C THR A 89 -26.59 2.36 17.19
N THR A 90 -27.17 2.22 16.00
CA THR A 90 -26.45 2.44 14.73
C THR A 90 -25.82 3.84 14.66
N ALA A 91 -26.48 4.84 15.25
CA ALA A 91 -25.97 6.21 15.30
C ALA A 91 -24.68 6.32 16.13
N GLU A 92 -24.64 5.67 17.30
CA GLU A 92 -23.44 5.63 18.16
C GLU A 92 -22.29 4.88 17.50
N ARG A 93 -22.59 3.75 16.84
CA ARG A 93 -21.59 3.02 16.05
C ARG A 93 -20.97 3.91 14.97
N ASN A 94 -21.78 4.60 14.18
CA ASN A 94 -21.30 5.47 13.11
C ASN A 94 -20.51 6.67 13.66
N ARG A 95 -20.95 7.21 14.81
CA ARG A 95 -20.22 8.29 15.49
C ARG A 95 -18.83 7.81 15.94
N LEU A 96 -18.75 6.67 16.65
CA LEU A 96 -17.48 6.10 17.12
C LEU A 96 -16.53 5.84 15.94
N LYS A 97 -17.02 5.19 14.88
CA LYS A 97 -16.25 4.93 13.66
C LYS A 97 -15.70 6.22 13.05
N LYS A 98 -16.50 7.27 13.01
CA LYS A 98 -16.10 8.58 12.48
C LYS A 98 -14.99 9.22 13.34
N GLU A 99 -15.11 9.16 14.67
CA GLU A 99 -14.09 9.68 15.59
C GLU A 99 -12.77 8.89 15.47
N ILE A 100 -12.81 7.56 15.44
CA ILE A 100 -11.62 6.73 15.23
C ILE A 100 -10.95 7.07 13.88
N LYS A 101 -11.74 7.21 12.80
CA LYS A 101 -11.21 7.54 11.48
C LYS A 101 -10.52 8.90 11.43
N LYS A 102 -10.96 9.89 12.20
CA LYS A 102 -10.32 11.21 12.29
C LYS A 102 -8.92 11.16 12.90
N MET A 103 -8.63 10.15 13.72
CA MET A 103 -7.32 9.96 14.36
C MET A 103 -6.24 9.54 13.36
N PHE A 104 -6.62 9.16 12.14
CA PHE A 104 -5.71 8.77 11.08
C PHE A 104 -5.57 9.89 10.04
N THR A 105 -4.35 10.38 9.86
CA THR A 105 -4.06 11.50 8.94
C THR A 105 -3.90 11.07 7.48
N GLY A 106 -3.68 9.77 7.23
CA GLY A 106 -3.47 9.19 5.91
C GLY A 106 -4.76 8.88 5.13
N ASN A 107 -5.69 9.82 5.02
CA ASN A 107 -7.00 9.58 4.38
C ASN A 107 -7.01 9.81 2.87
N ASN A 108 -5.97 10.42 2.30
CA ASN A 108 -5.85 10.69 0.87
C ASN A 108 -4.57 10.05 0.32
N ASP A 109 -4.72 9.06 -0.53
CA ASP A 109 -3.59 8.28 -1.08
C ASP A 109 -2.59 9.12 -1.85
N LEU A 110 -3.08 10.08 -2.65
CA LEU A 110 -2.21 10.96 -3.42
C LEU A 110 -1.40 11.88 -2.50
N GLN A 111 -2.00 12.37 -1.42
CA GLN A 111 -1.29 13.17 -0.43
C GLN A 111 -0.25 12.31 0.30
N VAL A 112 -0.62 11.11 0.74
CA VAL A 112 0.31 10.17 1.39
C VAL A 112 1.46 9.80 0.46
N TYR A 113 1.20 9.60 -0.83
CA TYR A 113 2.25 9.35 -1.82
C TYR A 113 3.17 10.56 -2.02
N LYS A 114 2.62 11.77 -1.98
CA LYS A 114 3.42 12.99 -2.00
C LYS A 114 4.26 13.13 -0.73
N ASP A 115 3.70 12.82 0.43
CA ASP A 115 4.40 12.84 1.71
C ASP A 115 5.59 11.87 1.72
N PHE A 116 5.48 10.73 1.03
CA PHE A 116 6.58 9.79 0.84
C PHE A 116 7.81 10.47 0.22
N PHE A 117 7.65 11.27 -0.83
CA PHE A 117 8.79 11.97 -1.44
C PHE A 117 9.41 13.02 -0.52
N SER A 118 8.60 13.68 0.28
CA SER A 118 9.09 14.59 1.33
C SER A 118 9.84 13.81 2.41
N TRP A 119 9.33 12.66 2.81
CA TRP A 119 9.94 11.79 3.82
C TRP A 119 11.31 11.24 3.41
N ILE A 120 11.49 10.87 2.14
CA ILE A 120 12.79 10.46 1.60
C ILE A 120 13.72 11.63 1.25
N GLY A 121 13.31 12.88 1.47
CA GLY A 121 14.09 14.07 1.16
C GLY A 121 14.23 14.39 -0.33
N LYS A 122 13.31 13.90 -1.17
CA LYS A 122 13.33 14.05 -2.64
C LYS A 122 11.98 14.52 -3.21
N PRO A 123 11.43 15.65 -2.71
CA PRO A 123 10.12 16.13 -3.15
C PRO A 123 10.06 16.45 -4.65
N GLU A 124 11.19 16.77 -5.27
CA GLU A 124 11.34 17.06 -6.70
C GLU A 124 11.06 15.86 -7.62
N LEU A 125 11.12 14.64 -7.09
CA LEU A 125 10.80 13.42 -7.84
C LEU A 125 9.30 13.23 -8.06
N PHE A 126 8.45 13.90 -7.27
CA PHE A 126 7.00 13.90 -7.48
C PHE A 126 6.61 15.02 -8.43
N LYS A 127 6.18 14.66 -9.63
CA LYS A 127 5.70 15.62 -10.63
C LYS A 127 4.34 15.21 -11.18
N LEU A 128 3.47 16.19 -11.30
CA LEU A 128 2.23 16.05 -12.04
C LEU A 128 2.44 16.58 -13.47
N ARG A 129 1.90 15.84 -14.44
CA ARG A 129 1.80 16.29 -15.84
C ARG A 129 0.76 17.41 -15.99
N LYS A 130 0.60 17.91 -17.22
CA LYS A 130 -0.49 18.81 -17.59
C LYS A 130 -1.84 18.25 -17.10
N ASN A 131 -2.75 19.11 -16.71
CA ASN A 131 -4.05 18.74 -16.13
C ASN A 131 -3.99 17.92 -14.83
N ARG A 132 -2.92 18.06 -14.03
CA ARG A 132 -2.70 17.37 -12.77
C ARG A 132 -2.68 15.82 -12.88
N MET A 133 -2.37 15.29 -14.05
CA MET A 133 -2.23 13.85 -14.24
C MET A 133 -0.92 13.33 -13.64
N LEU A 134 -0.96 12.13 -13.10
CA LEU A 134 0.24 11.41 -12.65
C LEU A 134 1.13 11.00 -13.82
N GLU A 135 2.42 10.87 -13.58
CA GLU A 135 3.31 10.15 -14.48
C GLU A 135 2.93 8.66 -14.47
N TYR A 136 3.11 7.97 -15.59
CA TYR A 136 2.81 6.54 -15.68
C TYR A 136 3.56 5.72 -14.62
N THR A 137 4.81 6.10 -14.33
CA THR A 137 5.67 5.46 -13.33
C THR A 137 5.18 5.62 -11.89
N ASP A 138 4.27 6.54 -11.62
CA ASP A 138 3.67 6.75 -10.29
C ASP A 138 2.44 5.86 -10.04
N LEU A 139 1.86 5.26 -11.09
CA LEU A 139 0.61 4.50 -10.96
C LEU A 139 0.78 3.23 -10.12
N ALA A 140 1.80 2.43 -10.41
CA ALA A 140 2.05 1.19 -9.66
C ALA A 140 2.50 1.45 -8.21
N PRO A 141 3.41 2.42 -7.92
CA PRO A 141 3.70 2.81 -6.54
C PRO A 141 2.48 3.29 -5.76
N LEU A 142 1.62 4.11 -6.37
CA LEU A 142 0.40 4.58 -5.74
C LEU A 142 -0.58 3.43 -5.46
N ALA A 143 -0.74 2.50 -6.41
CA ALA A 143 -1.54 1.29 -6.22
C ALA A 143 -0.96 0.40 -5.10
N TYR A 144 0.36 0.27 -5.01
CA TYR A 144 1.02 -0.46 -3.94
C TYR A 144 0.74 0.12 -2.57
N LEU A 145 0.82 1.45 -2.45
CA LEU A 145 0.49 2.18 -1.24
C LEU A 145 -1.01 2.06 -0.88
N HIS A 146 -1.89 2.20 -1.87
CA HIS A 146 -3.34 2.02 -1.69
C HIS A 146 -3.67 0.65 -1.12
N ILE A 147 -3.06 -0.42 -1.64
CA ILE A 147 -3.26 -1.79 -1.13
C ILE A 147 -2.84 -1.90 0.35
N ALA A 148 -1.77 -1.23 0.76
CA ALA A 148 -1.34 -1.22 2.15
C ALA A 148 -2.31 -0.47 3.08
N LEU A 149 -2.91 0.61 2.59
CA LEU A 149 -3.83 1.46 3.36
C LEU A 149 -5.26 0.93 3.40
N GLU A 150 -5.83 0.61 2.23
CA GLU A 150 -7.24 0.19 2.06
C GLU A 150 -7.44 -1.32 1.94
N GLY A 151 -6.39 -2.04 1.52
CA GLY A 151 -6.53 -3.42 1.09
C GLY A 151 -6.99 -3.55 -0.35
N TYR A 152 -7.44 -4.73 -0.70
CA TYR A 152 -7.90 -5.06 -2.05
C TYR A 152 -8.93 -6.18 -2.02
N ASN A 153 -9.74 -6.26 -3.06
CA ASN A 153 -10.61 -7.41 -3.25
C ASN A 153 -9.79 -8.62 -3.71
N ASN A 154 -9.71 -9.62 -2.86
CA ASN A 154 -8.96 -10.82 -3.15
C ASN A 154 -9.51 -11.53 -4.39
N GLN A 155 -8.65 -11.72 -5.40
CA GLN A 155 -8.94 -12.44 -6.62
C GLN A 155 -8.79 -13.97 -6.43
N SER A 156 -9.35 -14.51 -5.36
CA SER A 156 -9.22 -15.93 -4.97
C SER A 156 -9.79 -16.93 -5.99
N HIS A 157 -10.66 -16.46 -6.88
CA HIS A 157 -11.17 -17.26 -8.00
C HIS A 157 -10.12 -17.54 -9.07
N VAL A 158 -9.07 -16.71 -9.18
CA VAL A 158 -7.95 -16.92 -10.10
C VAL A 158 -7.04 -18.00 -9.52
N LYS A 159 -6.87 -19.11 -10.23
CA LYS A 159 -6.04 -20.25 -9.79
C LYS A 159 -4.64 -20.24 -10.37
N HIS A 160 -4.47 -19.60 -11.51
CA HIS A 160 -3.20 -19.44 -12.20
C HIS A 160 -3.19 -18.12 -12.97
N LEU A 161 -2.11 -17.39 -12.88
CA LEU A 161 -1.88 -16.15 -13.62
C LEU A 161 -0.75 -16.38 -14.63
N LEU A 162 -1.01 -16.10 -15.89
CA LEU A 162 -0.02 -16.08 -16.95
C LEU A 162 0.36 -14.62 -17.23
N ILE A 163 1.65 -14.32 -17.20
CA ILE A 163 2.20 -13.00 -17.55
C ILE A 163 3.11 -13.21 -18.73
N ASP A 164 2.83 -12.54 -19.82
CA ASP A 164 3.66 -12.52 -21.02
C ASP A 164 4.43 -11.20 -21.09
N GLU A 165 5.48 -11.15 -21.92
CA GLU A 165 6.35 -9.97 -22.09
C GLU A 165 6.90 -9.47 -20.75
N MET A 166 7.53 -10.35 -19.99
CA MET A 166 8.00 -10.06 -18.63
C MET A 166 8.84 -8.79 -18.53
N GLN A 167 9.56 -8.45 -19.59
CA GLN A 167 10.46 -7.30 -19.66
C GLN A 167 9.74 -5.95 -19.68
N ASP A 168 8.43 -5.94 -19.98
CA ASP A 168 7.64 -4.72 -20.03
C ASP A 168 7.13 -4.25 -18.66
N TYR A 169 7.26 -5.11 -17.63
CA TYR A 169 6.82 -4.80 -16.27
C TYR A 169 7.99 -4.37 -15.39
N SER A 170 7.78 -3.30 -14.63
CA SER A 170 8.73 -2.86 -13.61
C SER A 170 8.64 -3.72 -12.34
N PRO A 171 9.68 -3.75 -11.49
CA PRO A 171 9.67 -4.49 -10.22
C PRO A 171 8.49 -4.13 -9.31
N ILE A 172 8.08 -2.87 -9.24
CA ILE A 172 6.93 -2.47 -8.41
C ILE A 172 5.60 -2.99 -8.96
N GLN A 173 5.45 -3.12 -10.30
CA GLN A 173 4.26 -3.74 -10.89
C GLN A 173 4.18 -5.21 -10.50
N TYR A 174 5.29 -5.94 -10.48
CA TYR A 174 5.32 -7.32 -9.96
C TYR A 174 4.92 -7.40 -8.48
N LYS A 175 5.33 -6.45 -7.65
CA LYS A 175 4.89 -6.38 -6.24
C LYS A 175 3.38 -6.18 -6.11
N VAL A 176 2.81 -5.31 -6.93
CA VAL A 176 1.34 -5.11 -6.99
C VAL A 176 0.64 -6.40 -7.43
N ILE A 177 1.11 -7.02 -8.52
CA ILE A 177 0.57 -8.29 -9.01
C ILE A 177 0.65 -9.39 -7.95
N GLN A 178 1.78 -9.49 -7.23
CA GLN A 178 1.95 -10.45 -6.15
C GLN A 178 0.94 -10.27 -5.03
N LYS A 179 0.65 -9.02 -4.66
CA LYS A 179 -0.36 -8.70 -3.64
C LYS A 179 -1.78 -9.02 -4.10
N LEU A 180 -2.12 -8.70 -5.35
CA LEU A 180 -3.47 -8.91 -5.89
C LEU A 180 -3.79 -10.38 -6.16
N TYR A 181 -2.79 -11.18 -6.55
CA TYR A 181 -2.96 -12.57 -6.97
C TYR A 181 -2.07 -13.50 -6.15
N ALA A 182 -2.67 -14.19 -5.18
CA ALA A 182 -1.97 -15.18 -4.36
C ALA A 182 -1.78 -16.54 -5.08
N CYS A 183 -2.30 -16.69 -6.30
CA CYS A 183 -2.25 -17.93 -7.09
C CYS A 183 -0.85 -18.21 -7.67
N ARG A 184 -0.69 -19.42 -8.25
CA ARG A 184 0.50 -19.78 -9.05
C ARG A 184 0.64 -18.82 -10.24
N LYS A 185 1.88 -18.56 -10.63
CA LYS A 185 2.19 -17.65 -11.74
C LYS A 185 3.16 -18.33 -12.72
N THR A 186 2.93 -18.15 -14.01
CA THR A 186 3.90 -18.41 -15.06
C THR A 186 4.24 -17.09 -15.72
N ILE A 187 5.50 -16.76 -15.77
CA ILE A 187 6.00 -15.50 -16.31
C ILE A 187 6.91 -15.83 -17.49
N LEU A 188 6.56 -15.32 -18.65
CA LEU A 188 7.23 -15.55 -19.93
C LEU A 188 7.77 -14.23 -20.46
N GLY A 189 8.83 -14.28 -21.25
CA GLY A 189 9.37 -13.11 -21.95
C GLY A 189 10.83 -13.27 -22.34
N ASP A 190 11.36 -12.27 -22.98
CA ASP A 190 12.75 -12.20 -23.45
C ASP A 190 13.42 -10.94 -22.91
N GLU A 191 14.46 -11.12 -22.11
CA GLU A 191 15.24 -10.01 -21.52
C GLU A 191 15.86 -9.11 -22.58
N ASN A 192 16.10 -9.62 -23.80
CA ASN A 192 16.74 -8.88 -24.89
C ASN A 192 15.75 -8.06 -25.73
N GLN A 193 14.44 -8.26 -25.55
CA GLN A 193 13.39 -7.54 -26.31
C GLN A 193 12.78 -6.37 -25.56
N SER A 194 13.39 -5.91 -24.46
CA SER A 194 12.87 -4.78 -23.71
C SER A 194 12.81 -3.50 -24.54
N VAL A 195 11.63 -2.95 -24.70
CA VAL A 195 11.37 -1.66 -25.35
C VAL A 195 11.66 -0.50 -24.41
N ASN A 196 11.60 -0.74 -23.09
CA ASN A 196 11.82 0.29 -22.06
C ASN A 196 13.04 -0.05 -21.20
N PRO A 197 14.24 0.41 -21.56
CA PRO A 197 15.47 0.08 -20.84
C PRO A 197 15.50 0.59 -19.39
N TYR A 198 14.61 1.50 -19.03
CA TYR A 198 14.59 2.12 -17.70
C TYR A 198 13.57 1.51 -16.73
N GLY A 199 12.64 0.72 -17.22
CA GLY A 199 11.54 0.17 -16.42
C GLY A 199 11.41 -1.35 -16.48
N SER A 200 12.30 -2.03 -17.23
CA SER A 200 12.21 -3.47 -17.44
C SER A 200 12.76 -4.29 -16.27
N SER A 201 12.22 -5.48 -16.11
CA SER A 201 12.69 -6.47 -15.14
C SER A 201 13.42 -7.61 -15.83
N THR A 202 14.60 -7.96 -15.33
CA THR A 202 15.27 -9.21 -15.68
C THR A 202 14.65 -10.38 -14.92
N ALA A 203 14.84 -11.61 -15.38
CA ALA A 203 14.39 -12.82 -14.69
C ALA A 203 14.91 -12.89 -13.24
N GLU A 204 16.13 -12.43 -12.99
CA GLU A 204 16.71 -12.35 -11.63
C GLU A 204 16.03 -11.30 -10.76
N MET A 205 15.71 -10.13 -11.30
CA MET A 205 14.97 -9.10 -10.59
C MET A 205 13.56 -9.56 -10.26
N ILE A 206 12.89 -10.23 -11.19
CA ILE A 206 11.56 -10.81 -10.99
C ILE A 206 11.63 -11.86 -9.87
N LYS A 207 12.61 -12.76 -9.90
CA LYS A 207 12.80 -13.78 -8.87
C LYS A 207 13.01 -13.17 -7.48
N LYS A 208 13.79 -12.11 -7.37
CA LYS A 208 14.00 -11.35 -6.11
C LYS A 208 12.73 -10.63 -5.64
N THR A 209 11.90 -10.20 -6.58
CA THR A 209 10.69 -9.42 -6.29
C THR A 209 9.50 -10.32 -5.93
N VAL A 210 9.34 -11.44 -6.62
CA VAL A 210 8.18 -12.37 -6.53
C VAL A 210 8.51 -13.62 -5.69
N VAL A 211 9.48 -13.56 -4.84
CA VAL A 211 9.85 -14.50 -3.76
C VAL A 211 9.54 -16.00 -3.97
N THR A 212 9.45 -16.59 -5.06
CA THR A 212 9.56 -18.06 -5.27
C THR A 212 9.32 -18.45 -6.73
N GLY A 213 10.17 -19.22 -7.31
CA GLY A 213 9.96 -19.77 -8.63
C GLY A 213 11.26 -20.38 -9.18
N GLU A 214 11.09 -21.29 -10.07
CA GLU A 214 12.16 -21.80 -10.91
C GLU A 214 12.28 -20.92 -12.14
N VAL A 215 13.51 -20.62 -12.55
CA VAL A 215 13.80 -19.90 -13.80
C VAL A 215 14.30 -20.90 -14.81
N MET A 216 13.58 -21.05 -15.91
CA MET A 216 14.03 -21.84 -17.07
C MET A 216 14.47 -20.87 -18.16
N LYS A 217 15.69 -21.03 -18.67
CA LYS A 217 16.21 -20.28 -19.82
C LYS A 217 16.20 -21.16 -21.06
N LEU A 218 15.53 -20.71 -22.11
CA LEU A 218 15.59 -21.34 -23.42
C LEU A 218 16.78 -20.74 -24.18
N CYS A 219 17.87 -21.50 -24.32
CA CYS A 219 19.12 -21.03 -24.91
C CYS A 219 19.27 -21.32 -26.42
N LYS A 220 18.26 -21.93 -27.07
CA LYS A 220 18.27 -22.22 -28.49
C LYS A 220 17.05 -21.61 -29.16
N SER A 221 17.27 -20.65 -30.04
CA SER A 221 16.33 -20.29 -31.11
C SER A 221 16.66 -21.14 -32.35
N TYR A 222 15.65 -21.69 -32.97
CA TYR A 222 15.79 -22.34 -34.27
C TYR A 222 15.67 -21.29 -35.36
#